data_0653b34d91eab1af04c7d7129b94e31d
#
_entry.id   0653b34d91eab1af04c7d7129b94e31d
#
_cell.length_a   1.000
_cell.length_b   1.000
_cell.length_c   1.000
_cell.angle_alpha   90.00
_cell.angle_beta   90.00
_cell.angle_gamma   90.00
#
_symmetry.space_group_name_H-M   'P 1'
#
loop_
_entity.id
_entity.type
_entity.pdbx_description
1 polymer ?
#
loop_
_entity_poly.entity_id
_entity_poly.type
_entity_poly.pdbx_seq_one_letter_code
_entity_poly.pdbx_strand_id
1 'polypeptide(L)'
;MFSKIVGQSQAKLAIQDWYTSEQQPLLIYGSSGFGKTLFAESLGAKTIDTTQMRGDRMNTILKPIKEAEDGDILFFDEIHSLQAKVLEGLYKIIDKGTFYDTELCIDLPIPKVRFVFATNILTPLPEAFRNRCKFVELQNYSPEELNQIVHLANPALESDAIAPIIKASKGVPRTALSLAKSLKAGAVTEEYDSLDVEKVNSLLDSRFKINGETGLSEKEFKIVQKVVERGRISSTAVANMLGCSLKDAKMLYIEPLRAAEWLAVSSQGVIPGYRTHENYRIFTRRAT
;
A
#
# COMPACT_ATOMS: atom_id res chain seq x y z
N MET A 1 -14.45 -16.43 4.11
CA MET A 1 -13.05 -16.04 4.39
C MET A 1 -12.84 -14.52 4.15
N PHE A 2 -13.10 -13.99 2.95
CA PHE A 2 -12.73 -12.60 2.58
C PHE A 2 -13.90 -11.60 2.58
N SER A 3 -14.86 -11.71 3.51
CA SER A 3 -16.07 -10.86 3.55
C SER A 3 -15.78 -9.36 3.77
N LYS A 4 -14.66 -9.06 4.42
CA LYS A 4 -14.24 -7.67 4.69
C LYS A 4 -13.41 -7.04 3.55
N ILE A 5 -13.08 -7.81 2.51
CA ILE A 5 -12.25 -7.33 1.40
C ILE A 5 -13.15 -7.04 0.21
N VAL A 6 -13.19 -5.80 -0.23
CA VAL A 6 -13.87 -5.37 -1.45
C VAL A 6 -12.95 -5.67 -2.64
N GLY A 7 -13.51 -6.06 -3.77
CA GLY A 7 -12.75 -6.32 -5.00
C GLY A 7 -11.75 -7.46 -4.90
N GLN A 8 -10.63 -7.34 -5.62
CA GLN A 8 -9.49 -8.27 -5.60
C GLN A 8 -9.88 -9.72 -5.90
N SER A 9 -10.81 -9.96 -6.82
CA SER A 9 -11.41 -11.28 -7.08
C SER A 9 -10.37 -12.34 -7.45
N GLN A 10 -9.38 -11.99 -8.28
CA GLN A 10 -8.32 -12.94 -8.68
C GLN A 10 -7.42 -13.30 -7.50
N ALA A 11 -7.03 -12.32 -6.69
CA ALA A 11 -6.22 -12.56 -5.50
C ALA A 11 -6.97 -13.43 -4.47
N LYS A 12 -8.27 -13.17 -4.26
CA LYS A 12 -9.12 -14.00 -3.39
C LYS A 12 -9.15 -15.45 -3.82
N LEU A 13 -9.36 -15.71 -5.12
CA LEU A 13 -9.36 -17.09 -5.67
C LEU A 13 -7.99 -17.74 -5.49
N ALA A 14 -6.92 -17.07 -5.89
CA ALA A 14 -5.56 -17.60 -5.79
C ALA A 14 -5.14 -17.90 -4.33
N ILE A 15 -5.54 -17.05 -3.39
CA ILE A 15 -5.26 -17.26 -1.95
C ILE A 15 -6.13 -18.37 -1.39
N GLN A 16 -7.38 -18.51 -1.85
CA GLN A 16 -8.26 -19.61 -1.43
C GLN A 16 -7.74 -20.95 -1.93
N ASP A 17 -7.28 -21.03 -3.16
CA ASP A 17 -6.63 -22.22 -3.72
C ASP A 17 -5.37 -22.59 -2.92
N TRP A 18 -4.54 -21.60 -2.64
CA TRP A 18 -3.37 -21.79 -1.77
C TRP A 18 -3.77 -22.32 -0.38
N TYR A 19 -4.81 -21.76 0.21
CA TYR A 19 -5.27 -22.17 1.54
C TYR A 19 -5.72 -23.61 1.59
N THR A 20 -6.30 -24.13 0.52
CA THR A 20 -6.89 -25.50 0.46
C THR A 20 -5.90 -26.54 -0.04
N SER A 21 -4.97 -26.22 -0.91
CA SER A 21 -4.21 -27.22 -1.67
C SER A 21 -2.70 -27.09 -1.65
N GLU A 22 -2.16 -25.90 -1.30
CA GLU A 22 -0.73 -25.65 -1.45
C GLU A 22 0.01 -25.63 -0.10
N GLN A 23 1.23 -26.20 -0.07
CA GLN A 23 2.11 -26.21 1.11
C GLN A 23 3.24 -25.17 1.00
N GLN A 24 3.52 -24.67 -0.22
CA GLN A 24 4.54 -23.64 -0.41
C GLN A 24 4.13 -22.31 0.25
N PRO A 25 5.08 -21.47 0.66
CA PRO A 25 4.78 -20.15 1.20
C PRO A 25 3.98 -19.27 0.23
N LEU A 26 3.13 -18.39 0.74
CA LEU A 26 2.44 -17.39 -0.03
C LEU A 26 3.20 -16.05 0.00
N LEU A 27 3.42 -15.42 -1.15
CA LEU A 27 3.96 -14.07 -1.25
C LEU A 27 2.93 -13.13 -1.86
N ILE A 28 2.38 -12.23 -1.04
CA ILE A 28 1.42 -11.21 -1.45
C ILE A 28 2.18 -9.94 -1.81
N TYR A 29 2.12 -9.55 -3.07
CA TYR A 29 2.72 -8.34 -3.60
C TYR A 29 1.65 -7.29 -3.91
N GLY A 30 1.95 -6.03 -3.65
CA GLY A 30 1.07 -4.92 -4.01
C GLY A 30 1.45 -3.62 -3.31
N SER A 31 0.97 -2.51 -3.83
CA SER A 31 1.25 -1.18 -3.29
C SER A 31 0.87 -1.05 -1.81
N SER A 32 1.50 -0.11 -1.11
CA SER A 32 1.15 0.16 0.29
C SER A 32 -0.32 0.60 0.39
N GLY A 33 -1.04 0.06 1.39
CA GLY A 33 -2.46 0.38 1.59
C GLY A 33 -3.45 -0.43 0.75
N PHE A 34 -2.98 -1.43 -0.04
CA PHE A 34 -3.84 -2.27 -0.89
C PHE A 34 -4.49 -3.46 -0.17
N GLY A 35 -4.24 -3.64 1.13
CA GLY A 35 -4.92 -4.66 1.92
C GLY A 35 -4.14 -5.96 2.12
N LYS A 36 -2.83 -6.01 1.87
CA LYS A 36 -1.98 -7.20 2.11
C LYS A 36 -2.17 -7.79 3.52
N THR A 37 -2.06 -6.93 4.54
CA THR A 37 -2.28 -7.31 5.94
C THR A 37 -3.71 -7.80 6.19
N LEU A 38 -4.72 -7.19 5.55
CA LEU A 38 -6.11 -7.60 5.67
C LEU A 38 -6.36 -9.01 5.11
N PHE A 39 -5.66 -9.39 4.04
CA PHE A 39 -5.67 -10.77 3.55
C PHE A 39 -5.09 -11.74 4.58
N ALA A 40 -3.93 -11.43 5.17
CA ALA A 40 -3.33 -12.26 6.19
C ALA A 40 -4.22 -12.40 7.45
N GLU A 41 -4.81 -11.31 7.93
CA GLU A 41 -5.80 -11.33 9.02
C GLU A 41 -7.02 -12.20 8.68
N SER A 42 -7.50 -12.14 7.44
CA SER A 42 -8.63 -12.97 6.98
C SER A 42 -8.32 -14.46 6.94
N LEU A 43 -7.04 -14.82 6.89
CA LEU A 43 -6.54 -16.20 7.00
C LEU A 43 -6.35 -16.65 8.45
N GLY A 44 -6.51 -15.76 9.43
CA GLY A 44 -6.19 -16.04 10.84
C GLY A 44 -4.68 -16.07 11.12
N ALA A 45 -3.87 -15.40 10.28
CA ALA A 45 -2.42 -15.43 10.41
C ALA A 45 -1.93 -14.64 11.64
N LYS A 46 -0.93 -15.19 12.33
CA LYS A 46 -0.21 -14.52 13.41
C LYS A 46 0.85 -13.59 12.81
N THR A 47 0.71 -12.28 13.03
CA THR A 47 1.61 -11.28 12.45
C THR A 47 2.94 -11.22 13.19
N ILE A 48 4.04 -11.26 12.44
CA ILE A 48 5.40 -11.09 12.91
C ILE A 48 5.92 -9.76 12.37
N ASP A 49 6.20 -8.81 13.26
CA ASP A 49 6.70 -7.50 12.88
C ASP A 49 8.19 -7.55 12.53
N THR A 50 8.49 -7.44 11.24
CA THR A 50 9.88 -7.46 10.74
C THR A 50 10.58 -6.12 10.89
N THR A 51 9.85 -5.03 11.11
CA THR A 51 10.41 -3.66 11.13
C THR A 51 11.08 -3.31 12.45
N GLN A 52 10.64 -3.90 13.55
CA GLN A 52 11.16 -3.66 14.90
C GLN A 52 12.36 -4.55 15.27
N MET A 53 12.79 -5.41 14.36
CA MET A 53 13.86 -6.37 14.62
C MET A 53 15.23 -5.68 14.68
N ARG A 54 15.68 -5.40 15.92
CA ARG A 54 17.02 -4.87 16.23
C ARG A 54 17.90 -6.00 16.77
N GLY A 55 19.22 -5.99 16.46
CA GLY A 55 20.19 -6.98 16.97
C GLY A 55 20.25 -8.26 16.16
N ASP A 56 20.26 -9.41 16.83
CA ASP A 56 20.29 -10.74 16.18
C ASP A 56 18.91 -11.04 15.56
N ARG A 57 18.77 -10.60 14.32
CA ARG A 57 17.53 -10.69 13.56
C ARG A 57 17.07 -12.13 13.32
N MET A 58 18.01 -13.08 13.26
CA MET A 58 17.66 -14.48 13.04
C MET A 58 16.99 -15.10 14.26
N ASN A 59 17.52 -14.89 15.46
CA ASN A 59 16.89 -15.36 16.69
C ASN A 59 15.52 -14.69 16.94
N THR A 60 15.36 -13.42 16.57
CA THR A 60 14.08 -12.73 16.66
C THR A 60 13.01 -13.35 15.75
N ILE A 61 13.39 -13.84 14.55
CA ILE A 61 12.49 -14.55 13.64
C ILE A 61 12.22 -15.99 14.11
N LEU A 62 13.26 -16.67 14.60
CA LEU A 62 13.14 -18.06 15.05
C LEU A 62 12.22 -18.21 16.26
N LYS A 63 12.21 -17.24 17.18
CA LYS A 63 11.39 -17.30 18.37
C LYS A 63 9.90 -17.52 18.06
N PRO A 64 9.20 -16.67 17.29
CA PRO A 64 7.80 -16.89 16.97
C PRO A 64 7.55 -18.16 16.12
N ILE A 65 8.54 -18.62 15.33
CA ILE A 65 8.43 -19.88 14.61
C ILE A 65 8.47 -21.08 15.56
N LYS A 66 9.36 -21.05 16.56
CA LYS A 66 9.47 -22.09 17.59
C LYS A 66 8.27 -22.15 18.52
N GLU A 67 7.66 -21.01 18.81
CA GLU A 67 6.50 -20.86 19.71
C GLU A 67 5.15 -21.11 18.99
N ALA A 68 5.17 -21.31 17.67
CA ALA A 68 3.98 -21.61 16.90
C ALA A 68 3.52 -23.06 17.13
N GLU A 69 2.25 -23.31 16.82
CA GLU A 69 1.63 -24.63 16.85
C GLU A 69 1.49 -25.19 15.43
N ASP A 70 1.36 -26.53 15.32
CA ASP A 70 1.09 -27.18 14.07
C ASP A 70 -0.22 -26.66 13.44
N GLY A 71 -0.15 -26.22 12.20
CA GLY A 71 -1.28 -25.62 11.47
C GLY A 71 -1.35 -24.09 11.53
N ASP A 72 -0.53 -23.45 12.38
CA ASP A 72 -0.48 -21.99 12.41
C ASP A 72 -0.06 -21.39 11.07
N ILE A 73 -0.59 -20.19 10.79
CA ILE A 73 -0.17 -19.35 9.67
C ILE A 73 0.63 -18.19 10.24
N LEU A 74 1.88 -18.04 9.82
CA LEU A 74 2.78 -16.97 10.24
C LEU A 74 2.89 -15.92 9.13
N PHE A 75 2.54 -14.68 9.45
CA PHE A 75 2.57 -13.56 8.50
C PHE A 75 3.73 -12.62 8.76
N PHE A 76 4.57 -12.44 7.75
CA PHE A 76 5.68 -11.49 7.75
C PHE A 76 5.37 -10.31 6.84
N ASP A 77 5.04 -9.17 7.43
CA ASP A 77 4.82 -7.95 6.67
C ASP A 77 6.16 -7.28 6.30
N GLU A 78 6.16 -6.57 5.16
CA GLU A 78 7.34 -5.84 4.65
C GLU A 78 8.61 -6.71 4.60
N ILE A 79 8.48 -7.97 4.12
CA ILE A 79 9.57 -8.98 4.10
C ILE A 79 10.85 -8.46 3.43
N HIS A 80 10.75 -7.49 2.52
CA HIS A 80 11.88 -6.83 1.87
C HIS A 80 12.78 -6.02 2.81
N SER A 81 12.32 -5.75 4.04
CA SER A 81 13.11 -5.07 5.08
C SER A 81 14.19 -5.97 5.69
N LEU A 82 14.07 -7.29 5.52
CA LEU A 82 15.03 -8.25 6.05
C LEU A 82 16.31 -8.29 5.22
N GLN A 83 17.42 -8.50 5.90
CA GLN A 83 18.72 -8.67 5.23
C GLN A 83 18.77 -9.99 4.46
N ALA A 84 19.52 -10.03 3.36
CA ALA A 84 19.67 -11.23 2.51
C ALA A 84 20.05 -12.48 3.30
N LYS A 85 20.97 -12.37 4.26
CA LYS A 85 21.40 -13.51 5.11
C LYS A 85 20.26 -14.07 5.96
N VAL A 86 19.35 -13.20 6.44
CA VAL A 86 18.18 -13.61 7.23
C VAL A 86 17.15 -14.29 6.34
N LEU A 87 16.91 -13.75 5.14
CA LEU A 87 16.07 -14.38 4.12
C LEU A 87 16.61 -15.76 3.72
N GLU A 88 17.94 -15.90 3.56
CA GLU A 88 18.59 -17.20 3.32
C GLU A 88 18.34 -18.20 4.44
N GLY A 89 18.44 -17.77 5.69
CA GLY A 89 18.11 -18.62 6.84
C GLY A 89 16.65 -19.05 6.82
N LEU A 90 15.73 -18.09 6.55
CA LEU A 90 14.32 -18.34 6.55
C LEU A 90 13.87 -19.36 5.46
N TYR A 91 14.36 -19.21 4.23
CA TYR A 91 13.98 -20.20 3.21
C TYR A 91 14.65 -21.57 3.42
N LYS A 92 15.83 -21.65 4.04
CA LYS A 92 16.38 -22.95 4.47
C LYS A 92 15.50 -23.65 5.50
N ILE A 93 14.96 -22.88 6.45
CA ILE A 93 14.00 -23.38 7.42
C ILE A 93 12.73 -23.88 6.73
N ILE A 94 12.20 -23.11 5.76
CA ILE A 94 11.02 -23.48 4.98
C ILE A 94 11.27 -24.78 4.20
N ASP A 95 12.42 -24.89 3.49
CA ASP A 95 12.74 -26.03 2.66
C ASP A 95 12.97 -27.33 3.47
N LYS A 96 13.61 -27.21 4.64
CA LYS A 96 14.01 -28.37 5.46
C LYS A 96 13.02 -28.72 6.57
N GLY A 97 12.18 -27.77 7.00
CA GLY A 97 11.36 -27.92 8.19
C GLY A 97 12.19 -27.98 9.50
N THR A 98 13.44 -27.52 9.44
CA THR A 98 14.37 -27.50 10.57
C THR A 98 15.16 -26.20 10.64
N PHE A 99 15.64 -25.85 11.83
CA PHE A 99 16.63 -24.80 12.00
C PHE A 99 17.88 -25.36 12.68
N TYR A 100 19.06 -24.82 12.35
CA TYR A 100 20.30 -25.20 13.01
C TYR A 100 20.48 -24.45 14.31
N ASP A 101 20.50 -25.18 15.43
CA ASP A 101 20.79 -24.62 16.75
C ASP A 101 22.33 -24.60 16.96
N THR A 102 22.88 -23.40 17.13
CA THR A 102 24.34 -23.21 17.24
C THR A 102 24.90 -23.62 18.59
N GLU A 103 24.07 -23.64 19.64
CA GLU A 103 24.50 -24.06 21.00
C GLU A 103 24.55 -25.58 21.10
N LEU A 104 23.52 -26.24 20.54
CA LEU A 104 23.42 -27.70 20.55
C LEU A 104 24.17 -28.35 19.37
N CYS A 105 24.57 -27.58 18.38
CA CYS A 105 25.20 -28.04 17.14
C CYS A 105 24.36 -29.09 16.38
N ILE A 106 23.04 -28.99 16.40
CA ILE A 106 22.12 -29.92 15.74
C ILE A 106 21.02 -29.17 14.98
N ASP A 107 20.40 -29.86 14.01
CA ASP A 107 19.17 -29.40 13.35
C ASP A 107 17.97 -29.79 14.24
N LEU A 108 17.18 -28.79 14.64
CA LEU A 108 15.95 -28.98 15.40
C LEU A 108 14.73 -28.79 14.49
N PRO A 109 13.71 -29.64 14.60
CA PRO A 109 12.47 -29.47 13.81
C PRO A 109 11.71 -28.23 14.22
N ILE A 110 11.02 -27.60 13.27
CA ILE A 110 10.02 -26.56 13.54
C ILE A 110 8.63 -27.15 13.47
N PRO A 111 7.62 -26.52 14.13
CA PRO A 111 6.22 -26.87 13.95
C PRO A 111 5.81 -26.81 12.47
N LYS A 112 4.80 -27.59 12.09
CA LYS A 112 4.25 -27.58 10.72
C LYS A 112 3.42 -26.32 10.49
N VAL A 113 4.09 -25.20 10.28
CA VAL A 113 3.47 -23.89 10.06
C VAL A 113 3.42 -23.55 8.57
N ARG A 114 2.51 -22.64 8.21
CA ARG A 114 2.41 -22.06 6.88
C ARG A 114 2.90 -20.63 6.91
N PHE A 115 3.62 -20.24 5.88
CA PHE A 115 4.22 -18.91 5.79
C PHE A 115 3.46 -18.03 4.78
N VAL A 116 3.13 -16.83 5.21
CA VAL A 116 2.59 -15.75 4.36
C VAL A 116 3.52 -14.56 4.45
N PHE A 117 4.00 -14.09 3.32
CA PHE A 117 4.87 -12.95 3.18
C PHE A 117 4.15 -11.82 2.45
N ALA A 118 4.42 -10.58 2.83
CA ALA A 118 3.94 -9.42 2.10
C ALA A 118 5.08 -8.45 1.77
N THR A 119 4.98 -7.83 0.61
CA THR A 119 5.92 -6.80 0.16
C THR A 119 5.25 -5.82 -0.80
N ASN A 120 5.77 -4.60 -0.84
CA ASN A 120 5.46 -3.61 -1.88
C ASN A 120 6.64 -3.43 -2.86
N ILE A 121 7.77 -4.10 -2.64
CA ILE A 121 8.99 -4.00 -3.45
C ILE A 121 9.58 -5.40 -3.65
N LEU A 122 9.74 -5.84 -4.90
CA LEU A 122 10.29 -7.16 -5.23
C LEU A 122 11.82 -7.15 -5.39
N THR A 123 12.40 -6.02 -5.80
CA THR A 123 13.81 -5.92 -6.16
C THR A 123 14.79 -6.39 -5.08
N PRO A 124 14.58 -6.10 -3.77
CA PRO A 124 15.48 -6.57 -2.73
C PRO A 124 15.35 -8.06 -2.41
N LEU A 125 14.27 -8.72 -2.86
CA LEU A 125 14.03 -10.13 -2.59
C LEU A 125 14.81 -11.01 -3.56
N PRO A 126 15.68 -11.93 -3.07
CA PRO A 126 16.41 -12.87 -3.92
C PRO A 126 15.44 -13.69 -4.78
N GLU A 127 15.84 -13.95 -6.03
CA GLU A 127 15.04 -14.76 -6.94
C GLU A 127 14.79 -16.16 -6.37
N ALA A 128 15.78 -16.76 -5.73
CA ALA A 128 15.68 -18.04 -5.05
C ALA A 128 14.58 -18.05 -3.97
N PHE A 129 14.35 -16.96 -3.26
CA PHE A 129 13.28 -16.82 -2.29
C PHE A 129 11.92 -16.71 -3.00
N ARG A 130 11.81 -15.85 -4.02
CA ARG A 130 10.57 -15.63 -4.77
C ARG A 130 10.07 -16.89 -5.45
N ASN A 131 10.96 -17.68 -6.04
CA ASN A 131 10.65 -18.93 -6.75
C ASN A 131 10.13 -20.05 -5.82
N ARG A 132 10.30 -19.92 -4.50
CA ARG A 132 9.76 -20.84 -3.50
C ARG A 132 8.36 -20.49 -3.03
N CYS A 133 7.87 -19.32 -3.42
CA CYS A 133 6.59 -18.80 -2.97
C CYS A 133 5.53 -18.90 -4.07
N LYS A 134 4.29 -19.20 -3.70
CA LYS A 134 3.13 -18.87 -4.53
C LYS A 134 2.99 -17.37 -4.57
N PHE A 135 3.14 -16.78 -5.75
CA PHE A 135 3.04 -15.34 -5.95
C PHE A 135 1.59 -14.91 -6.20
N VAL A 136 1.13 -13.92 -5.45
CA VAL A 136 -0.19 -13.29 -5.65
C VAL A 136 -0.02 -11.78 -5.66
N GLU A 137 -0.41 -11.15 -6.76
CA GLU A 137 -0.36 -9.70 -6.92
C GLU A 137 -1.73 -9.07 -6.68
N LEU A 138 -1.78 -8.06 -5.82
CA LEU A 138 -2.97 -7.24 -5.62
C LEU A 138 -3.04 -6.19 -6.71
N GLN A 139 -4.20 -6.12 -7.36
CA GLN A 139 -4.46 -5.21 -8.46
C GLN A 139 -4.89 -3.82 -7.96
N ASN A 140 -4.80 -2.82 -8.83
CA ASN A 140 -5.37 -1.52 -8.57
C ASN A 140 -6.88 -1.62 -8.37
N TYR A 141 -7.40 -0.83 -7.44
CA TYR A 141 -8.83 -0.77 -7.19
C TYR A 141 -9.54 0.09 -8.23
N SER A 142 -10.68 -0.39 -8.71
CA SER A 142 -11.54 0.43 -9.57
C SER A 142 -12.21 1.55 -8.77
N PRO A 143 -12.68 2.63 -9.44
CA PRO A 143 -13.47 3.66 -8.78
C PRO A 143 -14.70 3.12 -8.05
N GLU A 144 -15.36 2.10 -8.60
CA GLU A 144 -16.53 1.44 -8.02
C GLU A 144 -16.18 0.67 -6.75
N GLU A 145 -15.05 -0.05 -6.75
CA GLU A 145 -14.55 -0.75 -5.57
C GLU A 145 -14.17 0.23 -4.46
N LEU A 146 -13.53 1.35 -4.81
CA LEU A 146 -13.21 2.42 -3.85
C LEU A 146 -14.48 3.09 -3.31
N ASN A 147 -15.49 3.28 -4.15
CA ASN A 147 -16.81 3.79 -3.72
C ASN A 147 -17.40 2.87 -2.66
N GLN A 148 -17.43 1.55 -2.89
CA GLN A 148 -17.91 0.59 -1.90
C GLN A 148 -17.12 0.64 -0.60
N ILE A 149 -15.80 0.74 -0.67
CA ILE A 149 -14.92 0.83 0.51
C ILE A 149 -15.24 2.09 1.33
N VAL A 150 -15.39 3.23 0.68
CA VAL A 150 -15.71 4.51 1.33
C VAL A 150 -17.10 4.49 1.94
N HIS A 151 -18.09 4.00 1.21
CA HIS A 151 -19.46 3.90 1.69
C HIS A 151 -19.60 2.99 2.91
N LEU A 152 -18.92 1.84 2.91
CA LEU A 152 -18.86 0.95 4.09
C LEU A 152 -18.23 1.62 5.32
N ALA A 153 -17.25 2.49 5.10
CA ALA A 153 -16.59 3.21 6.20
C ALA A 153 -17.39 4.39 6.74
N ASN A 154 -18.18 5.02 5.89
CA ASN A 154 -19.01 6.17 6.24
C ASN A 154 -20.34 6.15 5.45
N PRO A 155 -21.35 5.42 5.94
CA PRO A 155 -22.67 5.34 5.28
C PRO A 155 -23.45 6.66 5.24
N ALA A 156 -23.05 7.69 6.01
CA ALA A 156 -23.68 9.01 6.01
C ALA A 156 -23.25 9.90 4.83
N LEU A 157 -22.26 9.46 4.03
CA LEU A 157 -21.86 10.16 2.81
C LEU A 157 -22.93 9.96 1.71
N GLU A 158 -23.33 11.03 1.08
CA GLU A 158 -24.12 10.96 -0.14
C GLU A 158 -23.29 10.36 -1.28
N SER A 159 -23.93 9.68 -2.22
CA SER A 159 -23.23 8.90 -3.24
C SER A 159 -22.29 9.74 -4.13
N ASP A 160 -22.69 10.97 -4.43
CA ASP A 160 -21.91 11.91 -5.24
C ASP A 160 -20.79 12.58 -4.43
N ALA A 161 -20.93 12.68 -3.10
CA ALA A 161 -19.92 13.19 -2.18
C ALA A 161 -18.69 12.24 -2.03
N ILE A 162 -18.81 11.01 -2.50
CA ILE A 162 -17.71 10.04 -2.46
C ILE A 162 -16.65 10.33 -3.55
N ALA A 163 -17.06 10.89 -4.69
CA ALA A 163 -16.16 11.14 -5.82
C ALA A 163 -14.93 12.02 -5.47
N PRO A 164 -15.06 13.14 -4.74
CA PRO A 164 -13.89 13.91 -4.27
C PRO A 164 -12.93 13.09 -3.39
N ILE A 165 -13.44 12.21 -2.54
CA ILE A 165 -12.64 11.35 -1.66
C ILE A 165 -11.84 10.36 -2.47
N ILE A 166 -12.44 9.73 -3.48
CA ILE A 166 -11.78 8.80 -4.40
C ILE A 166 -10.65 9.52 -5.15
N LYS A 167 -10.90 10.70 -5.69
CA LYS A 167 -9.87 11.53 -6.35
C LYS A 167 -8.72 11.85 -5.39
N ALA A 168 -9.04 12.28 -4.17
CA ALA A 168 -8.05 12.61 -3.15
C ALA A 168 -7.23 11.40 -2.68
N SER A 169 -7.81 10.20 -2.71
CA SER A 169 -7.15 8.95 -2.33
C SER A 169 -6.14 8.45 -3.36
N LYS A 170 -6.22 8.93 -4.60
CA LYS A 170 -5.35 8.50 -5.73
C LYS A 170 -5.37 6.98 -5.98
N GLY A 171 -6.52 6.36 -5.77
CA GLY A 171 -6.67 4.91 -5.95
C GLY A 171 -6.18 4.05 -4.79
N VAL A 172 -5.75 4.66 -3.68
CA VAL A 172 -5.24 3.92 -2.52
C VAL A 172 -6.35 3.71 -1.47
N PRO A 173 -6.81 2.47 -1.23
CA PRO A 173 -7.91 2.18 -0.29
C PRO A 173 -7.67 2.69 1.13
N ARG A 174 -6.47 2.54 1.66
CA ARG A 174 -6.10 3.04 3.01
C ARG A 174 -6.30 4.54 3.12
N THR A 175 -5.90 5.30 2.09
CA THR A 175 -6.08 6.75 2.05
C THR A 175 -7.55 7.12 1.95
N ALA A 176 -8.32 6.43 1.09
CA ALA A 176 -9.76 6.63 0.97
C ALA A 176 -10.48 6.40 2.30
N LEU A 177 -10.19 5.30 2.99
CA LEU A 177 -10.71 4.97 4.31
C LEU A 177 -10.34 6.02 5.38
N SER A 178 -9.09 6.46 5.38
CA SER A 178 -8.63 7.48 6.32
C SER A 178 -9.35 8.80 6.13
N LEU A 179 -9.50 9.25 4.89
CA LEU A 179 -10.24 10.46 4.55
C LEU A 179 -11.71 10.33 4.94
N ALA A 180 -12.37 9.22 4.57
CA ALA A 180 -13.78 8.99 4.91
C ALA A 180 -14.05 9.02 6.42
N LYS A 181 -13.18 8.40 7.22
CA LYS A 181 -13.28 8.41 8.69
C LYS A 181 -13.04 9.81 9.27
N SER A 182 -12.05 10.52 8.75
CA SER A 182 -11.72 11.88 9.22
C SER A 182 -12.80 12.88 8.85
N LEU A 183 -13.43 12.74 7.69
CA LEU A 183 -14.59 13.56 7.28
C LEU A 183 -15.80 13.27 8.16
N LYS A 184 -16.05 12.01 8.54
CA LYS A 184 -17.09 11.65 9.50
C LYS A 184 -16.87 12.34 10.86
N ALA A 185 -15.66 12.30 11.38
CA ALA A 185 -15.32 12.98 12.63
C ALA A 185 -15.48 14.50 12.49
N GLY A 186 -15.14 15.07 11.33
CA GLY A 186 -15.33 16.48 10.99
C GLY A 186 -16.80 16.88 10.95
N ALA A 187 -17.64 16.07 10.34
CA ALA A 187 -19.08 16.31 10.30
C ALA A 187 -19.72 16.37 11.69
N VAL A 188 -19.32 15.47 12.58
CA VAL A 188 -19.78 15.48 13.99
C VAL A 188 -19.35 16.76 14.71
N THR A 189 -18.12 17.23 14.47
CA THR A 189 -17.60 18.46 15.10
C THR A 189 -18.31 19.72 14.60
N GLU A 190 -18.74 19.74 13.34
CA GLU A 190 -19.40 20.86 12.69
C GLU A 190 -20.93 20.70 12.64
N GLU A 191 -21.49 19.70 13.36
CA GLU A 191 -22.92 19.41 13.48
C GLU A 191 -23.64 19.21 12.13
N TYR A 192 -22.97 18.54 11.18
CA TYR A 192 -23.59 18.18 9.90
C TYR A 192 -24.38 16.88 10.01
N ASP A 193 -25.65 16.89 9.65
CA ASP A 193 -26.50 15.70 9.59
C ASP A 193 -26.14 14.79 8.39
N SER A 194 -25.71 15.39 7.27
CA SER A 194 -25.27 14.69 6.07
C SER A 194 -24.07 15.39 5.44
N LEU A 195 -23.27 14.64 4.68
CA LEU A 195 -22.13 15.14 3.94
C LEU A 195 -22.43 15.08 2.43
N ASP A 196 -22.83 16.21 1.88
CA ASP A 196 -22.94 16.45 0.44
C ASP A 196 -21.56 16.81 -0.18
N VAL A 197 -21.52 16.97 -1.49
CA VAL A 197 -20.30 17.28 -2.25
C VAL A 197 -19.63 18.58 -1.79
N GLU A 198 -20.42 19.62 -1.50
CA GLU A 198 -19.90 20.95 -1.13
C GLU A 198 -19.23 20.91 0.23
N LYS A 199 -19.87 20.27 1.22
CA LYS A 199 -19.30 20.08 2.56
C LYS A 199 -18.06 19.21 2.53
N VAL A 200 -18.05 18.11 1.75
CA VAL A 200 -16.87 17.27 1.58
C VAL A 200 -15.71 18.06 0.96
N ASN A 201 -15.95 18.83 -0.08
CA ASN A 201 -14.92 19.68 -0.71
C ASN A 201 -14.39 20.74 0.28
N SER A 202 -15.26 21.39 1.04
CA SER A 202 -14.87 22.36 2.06
C SER A 202 -14.00 21.72 3.15
N LEU A 203 -14.37 20.55 3.64
CA LEU A 203 -13.58 19.81 4.64
C LEU A 203 -12.26 19.29 4.08
N LEU A 204 -12.22 18.85 2.82
CA LEU A 204 -10.97 18.45 2.16
C LEU A 204 -9.99 19.63 2.06
N ASP A 205 -10.49 20.80 1.67
CA ASP A 205 -9.65 22.00 1.57
C ASP A 205 -9.23 22.53 2.95
N SER A 206 -10.17 22.73 3.87
CA SER A 206 -9.89 23.33 5.17
C SER A 206 -8.97 22.48 6.03
N ARG A 207 -9.22 21.16 6.13
CA ARG A 207 -8.51 20.24 7.02
C ARG A 207 -7.28 19.59 6.41
N PHE A 208 -7.34 19.26 5.11
CA PHE A 208 -6.30 18.47 4.46
C PHE A 208 -5.51 19.26 3.41
N LYS A 209 -5.95 20.48 3.08
CA LYS A 209 -5.36 21.28 1.98
C LYS A 209 -5.37 20.51 0.66
N ILE A 210 -6.46 19.78 0.42
CA ILE A 210 -6.70 19.01 -0.80
C ILE A 210 -7.84 19.67 -1.56
N ASN A 211 -7.60 20.04 -2.81
CA ASN A 211 -8.63 20.53 -3.70
C ASN A 211 -9.56 19.37 -4.09
N GLY A 212 -10.85 19.47 -3.77
CA GLY A 212 -11.82 18.39 -4.00
C GLY A 212 -12.11 18.11 -5.48
N GLU A 213 -11.92 19.10 -6.37
CA GLU A 213 -12.11 18.93 -7.82
C GLU A 213 -10.98 18.10 -8.44
N THR A 214 -9.74 18.34 -8.07
CA THR A 214 -8.56 17.67 -8.63
C THR A 214 -8.08 16.49 -7.76
N GLY A 215 -8.37 16.50 -6.48
CA GLY A 215 -7.83 15.55 -5.51
C GLY A 215 -6.34 15.80 -5.17
N LEU A 216 -5.79 16.95 -5.56
CA LEU A 216 -4.40 17.30 -5.34
C LEU A 216 -4.23 18.17 -4.10
N SER A 217 -3.23 17.89 -3.29
CA SER A 217 -2.76 18.82 -2.27
C SER A 217 -2.09 20.04 -2.91
N GLU A 218 -1.93 21.13 -2.15
CA GLU A 218 -1.27 22.35 -2.62
C GLU A 218 0.13 22.09 -3.20
N LYS A 219 0.91 21.23 -2.54
CA LYS A 219 2.26 20.86 -3.03
C LYS A 219 2.20 20.07 -4.34
N GLU A 220 1.29 19.13 -4.46
CA GLU A 220 1.10 18.32 -5.67
C GLU A 220 0.58 19.17 -6.82
N PHE A 221 -0.35 20.07 -6.54
CA PHE A 221 -0.86 21.01 -7.53
C PHE A 221 0.29 21.87 -8.10
N LYS A 222 1.15 22.42 -7.23
CA LYS A 222 2.35 23.18 -7.66
C LYS A 222 3.31 22.35 -8.52
N ILE A 223 3.48 21.06 -8.21
CA ILE A 223 4.31 20.16 -9.04
C ILE A 223 3.69 20.01 -10.43
N VAL A 224 2.41 19.63 -10.50
CA VAL A 224 1.72 19.40 -11.75
C VAL A 224 1.69 20.69 -12.59
N GLN A 225 1.35 21.82 -11.98
CA GLN A 225 1.38 23.13 -12.64
C GLN A 225 2.75 23.44 -13.25
N LYS A 226 3.83 23.21 -12.49
CA LYS A 226 5.19 23.46 -12.97
C LYS A 226 5.60 22.53 -14.11
N VAL A 227 5.15 21.29 -14.08
CA VAL A 227 5.34 20.33 -15.19
C VAL A 227 4.59 20.80 -16.44
N VAL A 228 3.36 21.28 -16.29
CA VAL A 228 2.56 21.83 -17.39
C VAL A 228 3.23 23.07 -18.01
N GLU A 229 3.66 24.03 -17.18
CA GLU A 229 4.31 25.26 -17.65
C GLU A 229 5.59 25.00 -18.45
N ARG A 230 6.37 23.99 -18.04
CA ARG A 230 7.70 23.73 -18.64
C ARG A 230 7.70 22.55 -19.60
N GLY A 231 6.58 21.82 -19.73
CA GLY A 231 6.47 20.57 -20.49
C GLY A 231 7.22 19.40 -19.86
N ARG A 232 8.29 19.69 -19.10
CA ARG A 232 9.11 18.67 -18.42
C ARG A 232 9.95 19.31 -17.31
N ILE A 233 10.13 18.57 -16.19
CA ILE A 233 11.07 18.93 -15.13
C ILE A 233 11.83 17.68 -14.65
N SER A 234 13.04 17.84 -14.09
CA SER A 234 13.77 16.73 -13.48
C SER A 234 13.21 16.41 -12.09
N SER A 235 13.37 15.15 -11.66
CA SER A 235 13.01 14.76 -10.27
C SER A 235 13.79 15.56 -9.22
N THR A 236 15.02 15.96 -9.54
CA THR A 236 15.83 16.83 -8.67
C THR A 236 15.22 18.25 -8.56
N ALA A 237 14.66 18.77 -9.66
CA ALA A 237 13.98 20.06 -9.63
C ALA A 237 12.71 20.00 -8.75
N VAL A 238 11.97 18.88 -8.76
CA VAL A 238 10.84 18.64 -7.85
C VAL A 238 11.32 18.62 -6.40
N ALA A 239 12.40 17.89 -6.10
CA ALA A 239 12.98 17.82 -4.76
C ALA A 239 13.38 19.21 -4.23
N ASN A 240 14.07 19.99 -5.05
CA ASN A 240 14.48 21.35 -4.71
C ASN A 240 13.28 22.29 -4.48
N MET A 241 12.25 22.19 -5.31
CA MET A 241 11.02 23.00 -5.17
C MET A 241 10.28 22.69 -3.87
N LEU A 242 10.34 21.46 -3.39
CA LEU A 242 9.68 21.02 -2.16
C LEU A 242 10.56 21.11 -0.91
N GLY A 243 11.86 21.40 -1.08
CA GLY A 243 12.84 21.42 0.03
C GLY A 243 13.04 20.03 0.67
N CYS A 244 12.97 18.95 -0.10
CA CYS A 244 13.07 17.58 0.42
C CYS A 244 14.14 16.77 -0.33
N SER A 245 14.46 15.56 0.16
CA SER A 245 15.40 14.68 -0.52
C SER A 245 14.83 14.19 -1.86
N LEU A 246 15.71 13.81 -2.80
CA LEU A 246 15.31 13.22 -4.07
C LEU A 246 14.50 11.92 -3.88
N LYS A 247 14.84 11.15 -2.85
CA LYS A 247 14.11 9.92 -2.49
C LYS A 247 12.69 10.25 -2.05
N ASP A 248 12.53 11.24 -1.17
CA ASP A 248 11.22 11.66 -0.69
C ASP A 248 10.37 12.28 -1.80
N ALA A 249 10.96 13.13 -2.65
CA ALA A 249 10.27 13.69 -3.82
C ALA A 249 9.72 12.59 -4.74
N LYS A 250 10.51 11.54 -5.00
CA LYS A 250 10.05 10.39 -5.79
C LYS A 250 8.95 9.61 -5.10
N MET A 251 9.17 9.19 -3.85
CA MET A 251 8.26 8.29 -3.13
C MET A 251 6.96 8.96 -2.71
N LEU A 252 7.02 10.19 -2.22
CA LEU A 252 5.85 10.87 -1.61
C LEU A 252 5.01 11.66 -2.61
N TYR A 253 5.60 12.05 -3.76
CA TYR A 253 4.91 12.92 -4.72
C TYR A 253 4.91 12.36 -6.14
N ILE A 254 6.08 12.07 -6.73
CA ILE A 254 6.15 11.71 -8.15
C ILE A 254 5.47 10.37 -8.41
N GLU A 255 5.76 9.32 -7.65
CA GLU A 255 5.15 8.01 -7.84
C GLU A 255 3.64 7.99 -7.57
N PRO A 256 3.10 8.61 -6.49
CA PRO A 256 1.66 8.72 -6.32
C PRO A 256 0.97 9.50 -7.43
N LEU A 257 1.56 10.60 -7.90
CA LEU A 257 1.01 11.39 -9.00
C LEU A 257 1.09 10.64 -10.33
N ARG A 258 2.12 9.81 -10.54
CA ARG A 258 2.24 8.92 -11.70
C ARG A 258 1.20 7.82 -11.65
N ALA A 259 1.03 7.16 -10.53
CA ALA A 259 0.03 6.11 -10.35
C ALA A 259 -1.40 6.64 -10.55
N ALA A 260 -1.64 7.90 -10.19
CA ALA A 260 -2.91 8.60 -10.41
C ALA A 260 -2.99 9.30 -11.79
N GLU A 261 -2.06 9.03 -12.70
CA GLU A 261 -2.02 9.55 -14.09
C GLU A 261 -1.90 11.08 -14.23
N TRP A 262 -1.58 11.79 -13.16
CA TRP A 262 -1.29 13.23 -13.23
C TRP A 262 0.08 13.51 -13.86
N LEU A 263 1.04 12.60 -13.69
CA LEU A 263 2.39 12.69 -14.24
C LEU A 263 2.73 11.40 -15.00
N ALA A 264 3.67 11.53 -15.94
CA ALA A 264 4.37 10.40 -16.54
C ALA A 264 5.88 10.60 -16.35
N VAL A 265 6.66 9.53 -16.42
CA VAL A 265 8.11 9.57 -16.25
C VAL A 265 8.76 9.09 -17.53
N SER A 266 9.67 9.90 -18.08
CA SER A 266 10.50 9.59 -19.23
C SER A 266 11.97 9.43 -18.80
N SER A 267 12.83 8.95 -19.70
CA SER A 267 14.29 8.89 -19.47
C SER A 267 14.91 10.26 -19.15
N GLN A 268 14.24 11.34 -19.54
CA GLN A 268 14.73 12.70 -19.41
C GLN A 268 14.04 13.50 -18.28
N GLY A 269 13.09 12.90 -17.53
CA GLY A 269 12.42 13.54 -16.41
C GLY A 269 10.92 13.30 -16.35
N VAL A 270 10.25 14.14 -15.56
CA VAL A 270 8.81 14.08 -15.30
C VAL A 270 8.08 14.95 -16.32
N ILE A 271 7.05 14.41 -16.94
CA ILE A 271 6.21 15.06 -17.98
C ILE A 271 4.73 15.00 -17.58
N PRO A 272 3.84 15.81 -18.20
CA PRO A 272 2.41 15.73 -17.97
C PRO A 272 1.86 14.32 -18.24
N GLY A 273 0.98 13.83 -17.36
CA GLY A 273 0.27 12.57 -17.53
C GLY A 273 -1.10 12.77 -18.21
N TYR A 274 -1.84 11.68 -18.40
CA TYR A 274 -3.15 11.69 -19.07
C TYR A 274 -4.15 12.66 -18.43
N ARG A 275 -4.34 12.59 -17.13
CA ARG A 275 -5.27 13.49 -16.40
C ARG A 275 -4.87 14.95 -16.46
N THR A 276 -3.60 15.24 -16.59
CA THR A 276 -3.12 16.62 -16.76
C THR A 276 -3.58 17.20 -18.10
N HIS A 277 -3.59 16.40 -19.17
CA HIS A 277 -4.10 16.84 -20.47
C HIS A 277 -5.61 17.10 -20.45
N GLU A 278 -6.40 16.24 -19.79
CA GLU A 278 -7.84 16.45 -19.62
C GLU A 278 -8.17 17.70 -18.80
N ASN A 279 -7.37 18.01 -17.80
CA ASN A 279 -7.58 19.12 -16.87
C ASN A 279 -6.66 20.32 -17.14
N TYR A 280 -6.09 20.43 -18.33
CA TYR A 280 -5.07 21.44 -18.69
C TYR A 280 -5.47 22.87 -18.32
N ARG A 281 -6.74 23.23 -18.50
CA ARG A 281 -7.28 24.57 -18.21
C ARG A 281 -7.18 24.95 -16.73
N ILE A 282 -7.23 23.99 -15.82
CA ILE A 282 -7.14 24.23 -14.37
C ILE A 282 -5.74 24.73 -14.01
N PHE A 283 -4.70 24.20 -14.68
CA PHE A 283 -3.30 24.54 -14.39
C PHE A 283 -2.80 25.77 -15.16
N THR A 284 -3.50 26.19 -16.20
CA THR A 284 -3.12 27.33 -17.04
C THR A 284 -3.86 28.63 -16.70
N ARG A 285 -4.90 28.58 -15.88
CA ARG A 285 -5.52 29.79 -15.35
C ARG A 285 -4.50 30.49 -14.46
N ARG A 286 -3.98 31.63 -14.92
CA ARG A 286 -3.21 32.54 -14.08
C ARG A 286 -4.11 32.94 -12.91
N ALA A 287 -3.59 32.84 -11.68
CA ALA A 287 -4.24 33.46 -10.53
C ALA A 287 -4.39 34.96 -10.84
N THR A 288 -5.59 35.38 -11.19
CA THR A 288 -5.96 36.80 -11.29
C THR A 288 -6.20 37.32 -9.89
#